data_0fd46e951b610e7c12fa9edec639ce7b
#
_entry.id   0fd46e951b610e7c12fa9edec639ce7b
#
_cell.length_a   1.000
_cell.length_b   1.000
_cell.length_c   1.000
_cell.angle_alpha   90.00
_cell.angle_beta   90.00
_cell.angle_gamma   90.00
#
_symmetry.space_group_name_H-M   'P 1'
#
loop_
_entity.id
_entity.type
_entity.pdbx_description
1 polymer ?
#
loop_
_entity_poly.entity_id
_entity_poly.type
_entity_poly.pdbx_seq_one_letter_code
_entity_poly.pdbx_strand_id
1 'polypeptide(L)'
;KAPVSLTWEMGAAEVQPGYYENSFILKNISDVPLGKDWIIYYSQLPREILQDESASVKVEVVNANFFRMYPAENFQPLAPGDSLIVTFCCTNGLKKLSYAPEGTYWVSQAGGKQGTPLPVELTIQPLQGMETEDWYPAPDKIYASNLALETTAKLQQTDIFPSVKEAFPAIGKENVIIENKVRLTFHPDFANEAGLLKEKLETLYGLEVISEAPVTVHLDYLPQQETATNDEYYRMDTGNSLINISAPTSHGIFNGTQTLLSLLKGQEKPFRLEAVSIRDYPDLPYRGQMLDIARNFTTADQLKKLIDAISSYKLNVLHFHFSDDEGWRLQIPGLEELTSVGARRGHTTDELECLYPGYDGNYDPSAATSGN
;
A
#
# COMPACT_ATOMS: atom_id res chain seq x y z
N LYS A 1 -8.15 -0.29 -28.20
CA LYS A 1 -7.04 0.57 -27.82
C LYS A 1 -7.37 1.99 -28.29
N ALA A 2 -7.09 3.00 -27.45
CA ALA A 2 -7.26 4.39 -27.85
C ALA A 2 -6.39 4.73 -29.06
N PRO A 3 -6.84 5.65 -29.95
CA PRO A 3 -6.06 6.05 -31.13
C PRO A 3 -4.89 6.98 -30.79
N VAL A 4 -4.72 7.34 -29.52
CA VAL A 4 -3.72 8.28 -29.03
C VAL A 4 -2.95 7.73 -27.86
N SER A 5 -1.73 8.27 -27.64
CA SER A 5 -0.99 8.21 -26.39
C SER A 5 -0.74 9.62 -25.87
N LEU A 6 -0.58 9.75 -24.57
CA LEU A 6 -0.23 10.99 -23.88
C LEU A 6 1.13 10.89 -23.21
N THR A 7 1.88 11.96 -23.27
CA THR A 7 3.01 12.19 -22.37
C THR A 7 2.69 13.44 -21.55
N TRP A 8 2.76 13.34 -20.24
CA TRP A 8 2.59 14.48 -19.36
C TRP A 8 3.97 14.99 -18.93
N GLU A 9 4.20 16.26 -19.16
CA GLU A 9 5.41 16.95 -18.73
C GLU A 9 5.09 17.72 -17.44
N MET A 10 5.81 17.38 -16.38
CA MET A 10 5.67 18.07 -15.10
C MET A 10 6.14 19.52 -15.22
N GLY A 11 5.21 20.48 -15.13
CA GLY A 11 5.52 21.90 -15.14
C GLY A 11 5.94 22.41 -13.75
N ALA A 12 7.11 23.05 -13.67
CA ALA A 12 7.56 23.76 -12.46
C ALA A 12 7.81 25.25 -12.70
N ALA A 13 7.74 25.70 -13.96
CA ALA A 13 7.91 27.10 -14.26
C ALA A 13 6.68 27.89 -13.79
N GLU A 14 6.84 28.75 -12.81
CA GLU A 14 5.83 29.73 -12.42
C GLU A 14 5.81 30.85 -13.47
N VAL A 15 4.71 30.92 -14.22
CA VAL A 15 4.54 31.89 -15.30
C VAL A 15 3.89 33.20 -14.81
N GLN A 16 3.10 33.12 -13.73
CA GLN A 16 2.58 34.25 -12.97
C GLN A 16 2.32 33.75 -11.52
N PRO A 17 2.18 34.66 -10.54
CA PRO A 17 2.04 34.29 -9.15
C PRO A 17 0.98 33.19 -8.91
N GLY A 18 1.40 32.05 -8.44
CA GLY A 18 0.54 30.89 -8.13
C GLY A 18 0.15 30.02 -9.31
N TYR A 19 0.55 30.35 -10.55
CA TYR A 19 0.25 29.55 -11.74
C TYR A 19 1.50 28.98 -12.39
N TYR A 20 1.47 27.71 -12.67
CA TYR A 20 2.58 26.92 -13.19
C TYR A 20 2.22 26.33 -14.56
N GLU A 21 3.15 26.41 -15.50
CA GLU A 21 2.97 25.81 -16.83
C GLU A 21 3.01 24.29 -16.76
N ASN A 22 2.12 23.67 -17.50
CA ASN A 22 2.02 22.22 -17.70
C ASN A 22 1.76 21.93 -19.16
N SER A 23 2.17 20.74 -19.60
CA SER A 23 1.88 20.30 -20.94
C SER A 23 1.55 18.81 -21.02
N PHE A 24 0.69 18.49 -21.98
CA PHE A 24 0.54 17.14 -22.52
C PHE A 24 1.10 17.11 -23.94
N ILE A 25 1.84 16.08 -24.26
CA ILE A 25 2.15 15.73 -25.66
C ILE A 25 1.13 14.69 -26.11
N LEU A 26 0.17 15.10 -26.92
CA LEU A 26 -0.82 14.23 -27.54
C LEU A 26 -0.26 13.68 -28.84
N LYS A 27 -0.08 12.37 -28.94
CA LYS A 27 0.42 11.69 -30.14
C LYS A 27 -0.67 10.83 -30.78
N ASN A 28 -0.89 11.01 -32.07
CA ASN A 28 -1.73 10.11 -32.85
C ASN A 28 -0.97 8.79 -33.15
N ILE A 29 -1.43 7.70 -32.53
CA ILE A 29 -0.84 6.35 -32.73
C ILE A 29 -1.70 5.46 -33.64
N SER A 30 -2.71 6.02 -34.29
CA SER A 30 -3.55 5.32 -35.25
C SER A 30 -3.03 5.51 -36.69
N ASP A 31 -3.61 4.75 -37.62
CA ASP A 31 -3.28 4.80 -39.06
C ASP A 31 -4.10 5.85 -39.83
N VAL A 32 -4.96 6.62 -39.16
CA VAL A 32 -5.82 7.62 -39.74
C VAL A 32 -5.62 8.99 -39.06
N PRO A 33 -5.89 10.10 -39.80
CA PRO A 33 -5.83 11.42 -39.18
C PRO A 33 -6.87 11.55 -38.04
N LEU A 34 -6.39 12.11 -36.92
CA LEU A 34 -7.23 12.38 -35.75
C LEU A 34 -8.04 13.66 -35.98
N GLY A 35 -9.36 13.52 -36.11
CA GLY A 35 -10.28 14.63 -36.25
C GLY A 35 -10.65 15.30 -34.92
N LYS A 36 -11.87 15.94 -34.90
CA LYS A 36 -12.34 16.70 -33.73
C LYS A 36 -13.30 15.93 -32.81
N ASP A 37 -13.67 14.71 -33.14
CA ASP A 37 -14.77 14.01 -32.48
C ASP A 37 -14.25 13.16 -31.30
N TRP A 38 -13.65 13.82 -30.31
CA TRP A 38 -13.11 13.11 -29.13
C TRP A 38 -13.04 13.96 -27.87
N ILE A 39 -13.07 13.27 -26.72
CA ILE A 39 -12.76 13.82 -25.41
C ILE A 39 -11.80 12.84 -24.72
N ILE A 40 -10.78 13.37 -24.02
CA ILE A 40 -9.95 12.62 -23.10
C ILE A 40 -10.25 13.12 -21.68
N TYR A 41 -10.49 12.17 -20.78
CA TYR A 41 -10.71 12.43 -19.37
C TYR A 41 -9.51 11.95 -18.55
N TYR A 42 -9.29 12.61 -17.43
CA TYR A 42 -8.29 12.21 -16.45
C TYR A 42 -8.62 12.75 -15.07
N SER A 43 -8.05 12.14 -14.04
CA SER A 43 -8.13 12.60 -12.66
C SER A 43 -6.79 13.20 -12.23
N GLN A 44 -6.82 14.29 -11.46
CA GLN A 44 -5.63 14.93 -10.91
C GLN A 44 -6.02 15.77 -9.68
N LEU A 45 -5.07 16.17 -8.84
CA LEU A 45 -5.36 17.07 -7.72
C LEU A 45 -6.18 18.30 -8.17
N PRO A 46 -7.20 18.73 -7.38
CA PRO A 46 -8.02 19.87 -7.70
C PRO A 46 -7.18 21.14 -7.92
N ARG A 47 -7.48 21.86 -9.01
CA ARG A 47 -6.79 23.09 -9.39
C ARG A 47 -7.61 23.93 -10.34
N GLU A 48 -7.32 25.19 -10.42
CA GLU A 48 -7.82 26.06 -11.47
C GLU A 48 -6.95 25.92 -12.72
N ILE A 49 -7.59 25.93 -13.88
CA ILE A 49 -6.94 25.90 -15.19
C ILE A 49 -7.02 27.29 -15.81
N LEU A 50 -5.88 27.78 -16.30
CA LEU A 50 -5.76 28.96 -17.11
C LEU A 50 -5.11 28.57 -18.44
N GLN A 51 -5.82 28.81 -19.54
CA GLN A 51 -5.34 28.48 -20.87
C GLN A 51 -5.65 29.59 -21.86
N ASP A 52 -4.80 29.76 -22.87
CA ASP A 52 -5.02 30.69 -23.95
C ASP A 52 -6.33 30.39 -24.69
N GLU A 53 -7.13 31.43 -24.97
CA GLU A 53 -8.40 31.28 -25.68
C GLU A 53 -8.22 30.71 -27.10
N SER A 54 -7.06 30.93 -27.73
CA SER A 54 -6.71 30.45 -29.06
C SER A 54 -6.21 29.01 -29.08
N ALA A 55 -6.04 28.34 -27.92
CA ALA A 55 -5.56 26.97 -27.84
C ALA A 55 -6.45 26.03 -28.65
N SER A 56 -5.82 25.22 -29.52
CA SER A 56 -6.52 24.27 -30.40
C SER A 56 -7.07 23.04 -29.69
N VAL A 57 -6.58 22.75 -28.47
CA VAL A 57 -7.11 21.75 -27.56
C VAL A 57 -7.36 22.40 -26.22
N LYS A 58 -8.56 22.26 -25.71
CA LYS A 58 -8.98 22.83 -24.44
C LYS A 58 -8.79 21.82 -23.31
N VAL A 59 -8.42 22.33 -22.14
CA VAL A 59 -8.32 21.60 -20.87
C VAL A 59 -9.24 22.28 -19.86
N GLU A 60 -10.14 21.54 -19.25
CA GLU A 60 -11.15 22.08 -18.34
C GLU A 60 -11.35 21.19 -17.12
N VAL A 61 -11.73 21.82 -16.02
CA VAL A 61 -12.23 21.12 -14.82
C VAL A 61 -13.69 20.76 -15.05
N VAL A 62 -14.03 19.49 -14.94
CA VAL A 62 -15.41 19.01 -14.95
C VAL A 62 -16.01 19.09 -13.55
N ASN A 63 -15.30 18.51 -12.57
CA ASN A 63 -15.71 18.50 -11.18
C ASN A 63 -14.48 18.19 -10.29
N ALA A 64 -14.15 19.09 -9.36
CA ALA A 64 -13.08 18.92 -8.36
C ALA A 64 -11.75 18.43 -8.97
N ASN A 65 -11.43 17.14 -8.82
CA ASN A 65 -10.22 16.48 -9.34
C ASN A 65 -10.42 15.78 -10.69
N PHE A 66 -11.58 15.98 -11.34
CA PHE A 66 -11.93 15.40 -12.63
C PHE A 66 -11.82 16.43 -13.76
N PHE A 67 -11.06 16.10 -14.79
CA PHE A 67 -10.70 16.98 -15.89
C PHE A 67 -11.04 16.37 -17.24
N ARG A 68 -11.24 17.23 -18.23
CA ARG A 68 -11.38 16.82 -19.62
C ARG A 68 -10.46 17.63 -20.53
N MET A 69 -10.06 16.99 -21.63
CA MET A 69 -9.31 17.60 -22.72
C MET A 69 -10.06 17.29 -24.03
N TYR A 70 -10.30 18.32 -24.87
CA TYR A 70 -11.04 18.16 -26.10
C TYR A 70 -10.59 19.17 -27.17
N PRO A 71 -10.77 18.88 -28.49
CA PRO A 71 -10.39 19.78 -29.56
C PRO A 71 -11.32 20.98 -29.65
N ALA A 72 -10.74 22.16 -29.82
CA ALA A 72 -11.46 23.40 -30.13
C ALA A 72 -11.86 23.49 -31.61
N GLU A 73 -12.61 24.53 -31.97
CA GLU A 73 -13.05 24.73 -33.37
C GLU A 73 -11.87 24.91 -34.35
N ASN A 74 -10.77 25.52 -33.90
CA ASN A 74 -9.59 25.75 -34.71
C ASN A 74 -8.62 24.56 -34.75
N PHE A 75 -8.92 23.43 -34.10
CA PHE A 75 -8.09 22.21 -34.15
C PHE A 75 -7.96 21.72 -35.61
N GLN A 76 -6.75 21.44 -36.01
CA GLN A 76 -6.44 20.83 -37.30
C GLN A 76 -6.22 19.31 -37.10
N PRO A 77 -6.71 18.47 -38.05
CA PRO A 77 -6.51 17.03 -37.96
C PRO A 77 -5.02 16.68 -37.78
N LEU A 78 -4.74 15.85 -36.79
CA LEU A 78 -3.37 15.40 -36.50
C LEU A 78 -3.07 14.14 -37.32
N ALA A 79 -2.05 14.19 -38.19
CA ALA A 79 -1.71 13.06 -39.06
C ALA A 79 -1.20 11.84 -38.24
N PRO A 80 -1.28 10.62 -38.80
CA PRO A 80 -0.71 9.44 -38.16
C PRO A 80 0.77 9.63 -37.80
N GLY A 81 1.10 9.35 -36.55
CA GLY A 81 2.46 9.48 -36.01
C GLY A 81 2.82 10.89 -35.52
N ASP A 82 2.06 11.90 -35.90
CA ASP A 82 2.31 13.28 -35.45
C ASP A 82 1.92 13.50 -33.97
N SER A 83 2.51 14.54 -33.40
CA SER A 83 2.27 14.94 -32.02
C SER A 83 1.89 16.43 -31.94
N LEU A 84 1.08 16.76 -30.93
CA LEU A 84 0.68 18.12 -30.61
C LEU A 84 0.98 18.37 -29.12
N ILE A 85 1.60 19.50 -28.81
CA ILE A 85 1.80 19.95 -27.42
C ILE A 85 0.58 20.77 -27.02
N VAL A 86 -0.06 20.33 -25.91
CA VAL A 86 -1.18 21.01 -25.28
C VAL A 86 -0.69 21.69 -24.02
N THR A 87 -0.46 22.99 -24.07
CA THR A 87 0.04 23.77 -22.94
C THR A 87 -1.11 24.47 -22.20
N PHE A 88 -1.03 24.50 -20.90
CA PHE A 88 -1.93 25.22 -20.00
C PHE A 88 -1.22 25.58 -18.72
N CYS A 89 -1.77 26.52 -17.96
CA CYS A 89 -1.29 26.84 -16.62
C CYS A 89 -2.29 26.35 -15.57
N CYS A 90 -1.81 25.98 -14.41
CA CYS A 90 -2.67 25.59 -13.30
C CYS A 90 -2.15 26.13 -11.97
N THR A 91 -3.07 26.31 -11.02
CA THR A 91 -2.69 26.60 -9.64
C THR A 91 -1.97 25.40 -9.04
N ASN A 92 -1.05 25.65 -8.10
CA ASN A 92 -0.23 24.66 -7.41
C ASN A 92 0.78 23.95 -8.33
N GLY A 93 2.04 24.23 -8.16
CA GLY A 93 3.14 23.56 -8.87
C GLY A 93 3.13 22.05 -8.65
N LEU A 94 3.25 21.31 -9.74
CA LEU A 94 3.23 19.86 -9.75
C LEU A 94 4.66 19.30 -9.60
N LYS A 95 5.04 18.96 -8.38
CA LYS A 95 6.42 18.62 -8.02
C LYS A 95 6.60 17.19 -7.55
N LYS A 96 5.59 16.34 -7.65
CA LYS A 96 5.63 14.93 -7.21
C LYS A 96 4.95 14.03 -8.22
N LEU A 97 5.43 12.80 -8.35
CA LEU A 97 4.78 11.75 -9.18
C LEU A 97 3.33 11.51 -8.81
N SER A 98 3.01 11.57 -7.51
CA SER A 98 1.64 11.44 -7.02
C SER A 98 0.70 12.57 -7.47
N TYR A 99 1.23 13.59 -8.15
CA TYR A 99 0.44 14.66 -8.76
C TYR A 99 0.20 14.42 -10.26
N ALA A 100 0.73 13.35 -10.81
CA ALA A 100 0.49 13.01 -12.21
C ALA A 100 -0.99 12.77 -12.49
N PRO A 101 -1.45 13.02 -13.71
CA PRO A 101 -2.77 12.59 -14.14
C PRO A 101 -2.90 11.06 -14.03
N GLU A 102 -4.04 10.60 -13.57
CA GLU A 102 -4.34 9.17 -13.44
C GLU A 102 -5.64 8.83 -14.17
N GLY A 103 -5.80 7.55 -14.50
CA GLY A 103 -7.02 7.02 -15.11
C GLY A 103 -7.39 7.68 -16.43
N THR A 104 -6.40 7.99 -17.27
CA THR A 104 -6.62 8.62 -18.58
C THR A 104 -7.39 7.69 -19.53
N TYR A 105 -8.48 8.19 -20.12
CA TYR A 105 -9.24 7.44 -21.10
C TYR A 105 -9.83 8.36 -22.19
N TRP A 106 -10.02 7.76 -23.34
CA TRP A 106 -10.54 8.36 -24.56
C TRP A 106 -12.01 8.02 -24.76
N VAL A 107 -12.82 8.98 -25.17
CA VAL A 107 -14.20 8.79 -25.60
C VAL A 107 -14.37 9.40 -26.97
N SER A 108 -14.81 8.60 -27.97
CA SER A 108 -15.18 9.11 -29.29
C SER A 108 -16.50 9.84 -29.19
N GLN A 109 -16.63 10.96 -29.93
CA GLN A 109 -17.85 11.75 -30.06
C GLN A 109 -18.41 11.68 -31.49
N ALA A 110 -18.00 10.71 -32.30
CA ALA A 110 -18.33 10.58 -33.70
C ALA A 110 -19.84 10.50 -33.92
N GLY A 111 -20.36 11.38 -34.80
CA GLY A 111 -21.77 11.45 -35.13
C GLY A 111 -22.67 11.93 -33.98
N GLY A 112 -22.11 12.64 -33.00
CA GLY A 112 -22.83 13.13 -31.82
C GLY A 112 -23.23 12.03 -30.84
N LYS A 113 -22.61 10.85 -30.93
CA LYS A 113 -22.80 9.74 -30.00
C LYS A 113 -21.49 9.45 -29.26
N GLN A 114 -21.62 9.26 -27.97
CA GLN A 114 -20.50 8.85 -27.15
C GLN A 114 -20.12 7.39 -27.42
N GLY A 115 -18.84 7.19 -27.71
CA GLY A 115 -18.26 5.86 -27.86
C GLY A 115 -17.97 5.20 -26.51
N THR A 116 -17.63 3.92 -26.55
CA THR A 116 -17.13 3.21 -25.38
C THR A 116 -15.78 3.81 -24.95
N PRO A 117 -15.58 4.09 -23.67
CA PRO A 117 -14.31 4.56 -23.14
C PRO A 117 -13.16 3.59 -23.42
N LEU A 118 -12.03 4.11 -23.85
CA LEU A 118 -10.82 3.35 -24.16
C LEU A 118 -9.65 3.90 -23.32
N PRO A 119 -8.97 3.08 -22.52
CA PRO A 119 -7.84 3.55 -21.74
C PRO A 119 -6.74 4.13 -22.65
N VAL A 120 -6.18 5.26 -22.25
CA VAL A 120 -5.07 5.95 -22.92
C VAL A 120 -3.78 5.62 -22.17
N GLU A 121 -2.75 5.27 -22.90
CA GLU A 121 -1.42 5.09 -22.37
C GLU A 121 -0.84 6.47 -22.01
N LEU A 122 -0.52 6.66 -20.73
CA LEU A 122 0.11 7.89 -20.21
C LEU A 122 1.55 7.61 -19.84
N THR A 123 2.47 8.38 -20.40
CA THR A 123 3.87 8.44 -19.99
C THR A 123 4.07 9.71 -19.15
N ILE A 124 4.76 9.60 -18.02
CA ILE A 124 5.14 10.75 -17.19
C ILE A 124 6.58 11.10 -17.50
N GLN A 125 6.82 12.34 -17.91
CA GLN A 125 8.16 12.85 -18.18
C GLN A 125 8.55 13.81 -17.04
N PRO A 126 9.59 13.47 -16.26
CA PRO A 126 10.12 14.37 -15.25
C PRO A 126 10.60 15.69 -15.90
N LEU A 127 10.48 16.78 -15.18
CA LEU A 127 11.08 18.04 -15.60
C LEU A 127 12.56 17.91 -15.80
N GLN A 128 13.06 18.52 -16.87
CA GLN A 128 14.47 18.59 -17.15
C GLN A 128 15.24 19.26 -16.00
N GLY A 129 16.22 18.59 -15.45
CA GLY A 129 16.98 19.04 -14.27
C GLY A 129 16.44 18.60 -12.92
N MET A 130 15.22 18.06 -12.84
CA MET A 130 14.66 17.49 -11.61
C MET A 130 15.10 16.06 -11.36
N GLU A 131 15.66 15.39 -12.34
CA GLU A 131 16.15 14.02 -12.26
C GLU A 131 17.29 13.82 -11.26
N THR A 132 17.93 14.92 -10.85
CA THR A 132 19.07 14.92 -9.92
C THR A 132 18.74 15.44 -8.53
N GLU A 133 17.51 15.89 -8.28
CA GLU A 133 17.15 16.48 -7.00
C GLU A 133 16.60 15.42 -6.03
N ASP A 134 17.19 15.34 -4.84
CA ASP A 134 16.85 14.39 -3.76
C ASP A 134 15.39 14.53 -3.26
N TRP A 135 14.73 15.65 -3.53
CA TRP A 135 13.34 15.89 -3.12
C TRP A 135 12.30 15.23 -4.03
N TYR A 136 12.74 14.67 -5.15
CA TYR A 136 11.91 13.96 -6.10
C TYR A 136 12.45 12.55 -6.37
N PRO A 137 12.37 11.65 -5.42
CA PRO A 137 12.83 10.28 -5.62
C PRO A 137 11.86 9.53 -6.54
N ALA A 138 12.24 9.34 -7.80
CA ALA A 138 11.54 8.44 -8.70
C ALA A 138 11.57 7.01 -8.13
N PRO A 139 10.49 6.22 -8.23
CA PRO A 139 10.42 4.88 -7.63
C PRO A 139 11.55 3.95 -8.06
N ASP A 140 11.97 4.02 -9.32
CA ASP A 140 13.11 3.27 -9.88
C ASP A 140 14.44 3.68 -9.25
N LYS A 141 14.65 4.97 -8.97
CA LYS A 141 15.85 5.47 -8.27
C LYS A 141 15.88 5.01 -6.82
N ILE A 142 14.73 5.07 -6.12
CA ILE A 142 14.61 4.55 -4.75
C ILE A 142 14.91 3.05 -4.73
N TYR A 143 14.33 2.30 -5.67
CA TYR A 143 14.56 0.87 -5.79
C TYR A 143 16.04 0.56 -6.07
N ALA A 144 16.67 1.23 -7.02
CA ALA A 144 18.09 1.06 -7.34
C ALA A 144 18.99 1.44 -6.15
N SER A 145 18.67 2.54 -5.45
CA SER A 145 19.37 2.94 -4.23
C SER A 145 19.26 1.89 -3.13
N ASN A 146 18.06 1.33 -2.91
CA ASN A 146 17.84 0.28 -1.92
C ASN A 146 18.56 -1.02 -2.29
N LEU A 147 18.61 -1.38 -3.57
CA LEU A 147 19.39 -2.54 -4.03
C LEU A 147 20.91 -2.34 -3.87
N ALA A 148 21.38 -1.10 -3.99
CA ALA A 148 22.79 -0.76 -3.81
C ALA A 148 23.21 -0.70 -2.33
N LEU A 149 22.26 -0.72 -1.38
CA LEU A 149 22.59 -0.82 0.04
C LEU A 149 23.28 -2.16 0.28
N GLU A 150 24.61 -2.10 0.49
CA GLU A 150 25.36 -3.26 0.95
C GLU A 150 24.88 -3.60 2.36
N THR A 151 24.41 -4.82 2.55
CA THR A 151 24.26 -5.39 3.89
C THR A 151 25.65 -5.56 4.48
N THR A 152 26.08 -4.59 5.27
CA THR A 152 27.40 -4.59 5.93
C THR A 152 27.53 -5.65 7.02
N ALA A 153 26.40 -6.24 7.43
CA ALA A 153 26.37 -7.39 8.32
C ALA A 153 25.69 -8.55 7.60
N LYS A 154 26.32 -9.70 7.51
CA LYS A 154 25.58 -10.94 7.29
C LYS A 154 24.65 -11.08 8.49
N LEU A 155 23.32 -11.03 8.22
CA LEU A 155 22.32 -11.40 9.23
C LEU A 155 22.75 -12.76 9.78
N GLN A 156 23.13 -12.79 11.05
CA GLN A 156 23.39 -14.05 11.72
C GLN A 156 22.04 -14.72 11.97
N GLN A 157 22.02 -16.03 12.01
CA GLN A 157 20.83 -16.82 12.25
C GLN A 157 20.11 -16.46 13.58
N THR A 158 20.82 -15.74 14.44
CA THR A 158 20.37 -15.20 15.74
C THR A 158 19.79 -13.78 15.65
N ASP A 159 19.77 -13.17 14.48
CA ASP A 159 19.24 -11.81 14.34
C ASP A 159 17.71 -11.82 14.40
N ILE A 160 17.20 -11.57 15.58
CA ILE A 160 15.76 -11.46 15.85
C ILE A 160 15.28 -10.09 15.38
N PHE A 161 14.22 -10.05 14.62
CA PHE A 161 13.62 -8.80 14.18
C PHE A 161 12.11 -8.74 14.49
N PRO A 162 11.63 -7.70 15.19
CA PRO A 162 12.40 -6.60 15.82
C PRO A 162 13.41 -7.10 16.86
N SER A 163 14.52 -6.34 17.02
CA SER A 163 15.56 -6.70 17.99
C SER A 163 15.01 -6.75 19.40
N VAL A 164 15.45 -7.74 20.17
CA VAL A 164 15.04 -7.91 21.56
C VAL A 164 15.95 -7.09 22.50
N LYS A 165 15.46 -6.79 23.70
CA LYS A 165 16.22 -6.03 24.71
C LYS A 165 17.43 -6.78 25.22
N GLU A 166 17.26 -8.04 25.56
CA GLU A 166 18.29 -8.86 26.16
C GLU A 166 18.24 -10.29 25.58
N ALA A 167 19.40 -10.82 25.24
CA ALA A 167 19.56 -12.22 24.86
C ALA A 167 20.85 -12.75 25.44
N PHE A 168 20.78 -13.78 26.28
CA PHE A 168 21.91 -14.40 26.93
C PHE A 168 22.02 -15.88 26.57
N PRO A 169 23.20 -16.40 26.22
CA PRO A 169 23.39 -17.83 26.05
C PRO A 169 22.97 -18.61 27.31
N ALA A 170 22.18 -19.65 27.13
CA ALA A 170 21.77 -20.53 28.23
C ALA A 170 22.89 -21.59 28.49
N ILE A 171 23.88 -21.20 29.27
CA ILE A 171 25.06 -22.03 29.52
C ILE A 171 24.67 -23.42 30.10
N GLY A 172 25.24 -24.46 29.54
CA GLY A 172 25.00 -25.85 29.96
C GLY A 172 23.72 -26.49 29.41
N LYS A 173 23.00 -25.81 28.55
CA LYS A 173 21.84 -26.37 27.81
C LYS A 173 22.22 -26.69 26.38
N GLU A 174 21.61 -27.75 25.86
CA GLU A 174 21.72 -28.12 24.44
C GLU A 174 20.78 -27.28 23.58
N ASN A 175 21.15 -27.05 22.33
CA ASN A 175 20.30 -26.39 21.33
C ASN A 175 19.03 -27.20 21.08
N VAL A 176 17.95 -26.51 20.72
CA VAL A 176 16.69 -27.15 20.34
C VAL A 176 16.73 -27.47 18.86
N ILE A 177 16.43 -28.71 18.50
CA ILE A 177 16.34 -29.16 17.11
C ILE A 177 14.91 -29.64 16.86
N ILE A 178 14.22 -28.96 15.92
CA ILE A 178 12.85 -29.30 15.53
C ILE A 178 12.88 -29.90 14.12
N GLU A 179 12.59 -31.17 14.00
CA GLU A 179 12.54 -31.84 12.70
C GLU A 179 11.18 -31.61 12.01
N ASN A 180 10.10 -32.19 12.56
CA ASN A 180 8.78 -32.13 11.95
C ASN A 180 7.64 -31.91 12.95
N LYS A 181 7.87 -32.17 14.23
CA LYS A 181 6.83 -32.26 15.25
C LYS A 181 7.19 -31.45 16.48
N VAL A 182 6.17 -30.79 17.03
CA VAL A 182 6.26 -30.07 18.30
C VAL A 182 5.05 -30.42 19.18
N ARG A 183 5.26 -30.44 20.47
CA ARG A 183 4.19 -30.45 21.45
C ARG A 183 3.94 -29.01 21.90
N LEU A 184 2.68 -28.57 21.90
CA LEU A 184 2.29 -27.28 22.43
C LEU A 184 1.51 -27.47 23.73
N THR A 185 1.97 -26.85 24.81
CA THR A 185 1.31 -26.81 26.10
C THR A 185 1.16 -25.36 26.55
N PHE A 186 0.09 -25.03 27.25
CA PHE A 186 -0.19 -23.65 27.61
C PHE A 186 -1.11 -23.54 28.83
N HIS A 187 -1.00 -22.42 29.56
CA HIS A 187 -1.99 -22.05 30.56
C HIS A 187 -3.34 -21.75 29.84
N PRO A 188 -4.49 -22.18 30.39
CA PRO A 188 -5.81 -22.01 29.73
C PRO A 188 -6.12 -20.58 29.28
N ASP A 189 -5.66 -19.57 29.99
CA ASP A 189 -5.87 -18.16 29.66
C ASP A 189 -5.17 -17.72 28.35
N PHE A 190 -4.20 -18.49 27.89
CA PHE A 190 -3.43 -18.25 26.64
C PHE A 190 -3.88 -19.14 25.48
N ALA A 191 -5.08 -19.66 25.53
CA ALA A 191 -5.61 -20.57 24.51
C ALA A 191 -5.68 -19.93 23.11
N ASN A 192 -5.97 -18.62 23.02
CA ASN A 192 -6.01 -17.89 21.76
C ASN A 192 -4.61 -17.76 21.14
N GLU A 193 -3.63 -17.35 21.92
CA GLU A 193 -2.24 -17.20 21.48
C GLU A 193 -1.63 -18.56 21.07
N ALA A 194 -1.96 -19.61 21.83
CA ALA A 194 -1.58 -20.97 21.50
C ALA A 194 -2.21 -21.45 20.18
N GLY A 195 -3.49 -21.11 19.96
CA GLY A 195 -4.18 -21.41 18.69
C GLY A 195 -3.54 -20.73 17.50
N LEU A 196 -3.24 -19.42 17.62
CA LEU A 196 -2.54 -18.64 16.60
C LEU A 196 -1.12 -19.20 16.33
N LEU A 197 -0.36 -19.50 17.37
CA LEU A 197 0.96 -20.10 17.23
C LEU A 197 0.89 -21.44 16.50
N LYS A 198 -0.05 -22.31 16.91
CA LYS A 198 -0.26 -23.62 16.24
C LYS A 198 -0.52 -23.43 14.76
N GLU A 199 -1.47 -22.57 14.38
CA GLU A 199 -1.79 -22.29 12.99
C GLU A 199 -0.54 -21.86 12.19
N LYS A 200 0.26 -20.92 12.73
CA LYS A 200 1.47 -20.45 12.04
C LYS A 200 2.55 -21.54 11.95
N LEU A 201 2.75 -22.34 12.99
CA LEU A 201 3.70 -23.48 12.95
C LEU A 201 3.29 -24.51 11.88
N GLU A 202 2.00 -24.79 11.75
CA GLU A 202 1.49 -25.74 10.76
C GLU A 202 1.51 -25.16 9.34
N THR A 203 1.03 -23.94 9.14
CA THR A 203 0.84 -23.35 7.80
C THR A 203 2.12 -22.75 7.19
N LEU A 204 2.96 -22.10 7.99
CA LEU A 204 4.16 -21.43 7.49
C LEU A 204 5.41 -22.33 7.55
N TYR A 205 5.51 -23.17 8.57
CA TYR A 205 6.71 -23.98 8.82
C TYR A 205 6.49 -25.48 8.57
N GLY A 206 5.24 -25.90 8.27
CA GLY A 206 4.88 -27.29 7.98
C GLY A 206 5.20 -28.23 9.14
N LEU A 207 5.12 -27.74 10.38
CA LEU A 207 5.31 -28.53 11.59
C LEU A 207 3.98 -29.18 12.00
N GLU A 208 4.01 -30.41 12.47
CA GLU A 208 2.86 -31.06 13.09
C GLU A 208 2.80 -30.72 14.58
N VAL A 209 1.71 -30.13 15.04
CA VAL A 209 1.48 -29.85 16.47
C VAL A 209 0.67 -30.99 17.08
N ILE A 210 1.32 -31.86 17.86
CA ILE A 210 0.73 -33.08 18.42
C ILE A 210 0.96 -33.18 19.93
N SER A 211 0.24 -34.10 20.58
CA SER A 211 0.30 -34.29 22.04
C SER A 211 1.62 -34.88 22.54
N GLU A 212 2.34 -35.65 21.69
CA GLU A 212 3.60 -36.26 22.04
C GLU A 212 4.64 -35.96 20.95
N ALA A 213 5.61 -35.11 21.26
CA ALA A 213 6.70 -34.74 20.38
C ALA A 213 8.01 -34.56 21.19
N PRO A 214 9.17 -34.71 20.52
CA PRO A 214 10.48 -34.52 21.19
C PRO A 214 10.69 -33.12 21.75
N VAL A 215 10.18 -32.11 21.06
CA VAL A 215 10.30 -30.69 21.47
C VAL A 215 8.97 -30.19 21.98
N THR A 216 9.01 -29.52 23.13
CA THR A 216 7.84 -28.87 23.72
C THR A 216 7.98 -27.35 23.63
N VAL A 217 6.92 -26.69 23.13
CA VAL A 217 6.69 -25.26 23.30
C VAL A 217 5.68 -25.08 24.42
N HIS A 218 6.03 -24.28 25.42
CA HIS A 218 5.21 -24.04 26.60
C HIS A 218 4.92 -22.55 26.78
N LEU A 219 3.64 -22.21 26.98
CA LEU A 219 3.19 -20.82 27.23
C LEU A 219 2.61 -20.73 28.63
N ASP A 220 3.18 -19.89 29.49
CA ASP A 220 2.75 -19.78 30.88
C ASP A 220 2.92 -18.36 31.45
N TYR A 221 2.41 -18.15 32.62
CA TYR A 221 2.65 -16.93 33.38
C TYR A 221 4.11 -16.85 33.85
N LEU A 222 4.57 -15.61 34.06
CA LEU A 222 5.89 -15.38 34.67
C LEU A 222 5.95 -16.02 36.06
N PRO A 223 7.12 -16.55 36.45
CA PRO A 223 7.38 -16.93 37.83
C PRO A 223 7.13 -15.76 38.78
N GLN A 224 6.55 -16.04 39.97
CA GLN A 224 6.20 -15.00 40.95
C GLN A 224 7.39 -14.10 41.39
N GLN A 225 8.61 -14.58 41.24
CA GLN A 225 9.84 -13.85 41.61
C GLN A 225 10.31 -12.90 40.49
N GLU A 226 9.74 -12.98 39.30
CA GLU A 226 10.17 -12.15 38.18
C GLU A 226 9.22 -10.95 38.03
N THR A 227 9.80 -9.75 37.96
CA THR A 227 9.05 -8.51 37.80
C THR A 227 9.02 -8.13 36.32
N ALA A 228 7.79 -7.99 35.78
CA ALA A 228 7.59 -7.49 34.43
C ALA A 228 7.78 -5.96 34.39
N THR A 229 8.40 -5.46 33.32
CA THR A 229 8.56 -4.01 33.10
C THR A 229 7.24 -3.36 32.68
N ASN A 230 6.43 -4.08 31.90
CA ASN A 230 5.10 -3.67 31.46
C ASN A 230 4.27 -4.91 31.06
N ASP A 231 3.03 -4.68 30.64
CA ASP A 231 2.08 -5.76 30.30
C ASP A 231 2.48 -6.53 29.02
N GLU A 232 3.35 -5.97 28.19
CA GLU A 232 3.86 -6.61 26.97
C GLU A 232 5.21 -7.32 27.17
N TYR A 233 5.74 -7.30 28.39
CA TYR A 233 6.96 -8.02 28.74
C TYR A 233 6.80 -9.53 28.50
N TYR A 234 7.84 -10.15 27.98
CA TYR A 234 7.95 -11.60 27.96
C TYR A 234 9.38 -12.07 28.21
N ARG A 235 9.47 -13.30 28.65
CA ARG A 235 10.70 -14.07 28.73
C ARG A 235 10.55 -15.32 27.87
N MET A 236 11.57 -15.62 27.07
CA MET A 236 11.66 -16.85 26.32
C MET A 236 12.96 -17.57 26.65
N ASP A 237 12.87 -18.80 27.14
CA ASP A 237 14.01 -19.67 27.39
C ASP A 237 13.97 -20.86 26.43
N THR A 238 15.09 -21.10 25.74
CA THR A 238 15.25 -22.24 24.84
C THR A 238 16.39 -23.14 25.29
N GLY A 239 16.24 -24.43 25.08
CA GLY A 239 17.27 -25.44 25.34
C GLY A 239 16.73 -26.76 25.88
N ASN A 240 17.50 -27.84 25.72
CA ASN A 240 17.12 -29.18 26.17
C ASN A 240 15.74 -29.62 25.67
N SER A 241 15.45 -29.42 24.38
CA SER A 241 14.16 -29.75 23.74
C SER A 241 12.94 -28.99 24.31
N LEU A 242 13.13 -27.90 25.04
CA LEU A 242 12.06 -27.04 25.57
C LEU A 242 12.22 -25.61 25.04
N ILE A 243 11.11 -25.02 24.66
CA ILE A 243 10.92 -23.60 24.37
C ILE A 243 9.86 -23.10 25.33
N ASN A 244 10.26 -22.34 26.33
CA ASN A 244 9.34 -21.79 27.34
C ASN A 244 9.15 -20.29 27.10
N ILE A 245 7.91 -19.86 26.89
CA ILE A 245 7.54 -18.44 26.75
C ILE A 245 6.65 -18.11 27.94
N SER A 246 7.07 -17.13 28.73
CA SER A 246 6.34 -16.69 29.90
C SER A 246 6.16 -15.18 29.91
N ALA A 247 4.98 -14.71 30.33
CA ALA A 247 4.60 -13.29 30.34
C ALA A 247 3.57 -12.97 31.44
N PRO A 248 3.38 -11.70 31.78
CA PRO A 248 2.33 -11.29 32.72
C PRO A 248 0.93 -11.32 32.09
N THR A 249 0.85 -11.20 30.75
CA THR A 249 -0.41 -11.08 30.00
C THR A 249 -0.36 -11.84 28.68
N SER A 250 -1.51 -11.98 28.03
CA SER A 250 -1.62 -12.52 26.67
C SER A 250 -0.87 -11.68 25.62
N HIS A 251 -0.74 -10.36 25.79
CA HIS A 251 0.05 -9.51 24.91
C HIS A 251 1.53 -9.88 24.94
N GLY A 252 2.09 -10.09 26.12
CA GLY A 252 3.47 -10.55 26.26
C GLY A 252 3.68 -11.95 25.66
N ILE A 253 2.75 -12.89 25.89
CA ILE A 253 2.80 -14.23 25.25
C ILE A 253 2.78 -14.09 23.74
N PHE A 254 1.87 -13.26 23.19
CA PHE A 254 1.81 -13.02 21.75
C PHE A 254 3.16 -12.51 21.21
N ASN A 255 3.75 -11.48 21.82
CA ASN A 255 5.04 -10.94 21.43
C ASN A 255 6.17 -11.98 21.50
N GLY A 256 6.16 -12.83 22.52
CA GLY A 256 7.09 -13.95 22.63
C GLY A 256 6.92 -14.99 21.52
N THR A 257 5.68 -15.30 21.14
CA THR A 257 5.41 -16.20 19.99
C THR A 257 5.91 -15.60 18.68
N GLN A 258 5.77 -14.28 18.44
CA GLN A 258 6.33 -13.63 17.25
C GLN A 258 7.86 -13.72 17.21
N THR A 259 8.52 -13.63 18.37
CA THR A 259 9.97 -13.84 18.46
C THR A 259 10.37 -15.28 18.12
N LEU A 260 9.63 -16.27 18.61
CA LEU A 260 9.84 -17.66 18.21
C LEU A 260 9.69 -17.86 16.69
N LEU A 261 8.62 -17.32 16.10
CA LEU A 261 8.41 -17.40 14.65
C LEU A 261 9.51 -16.67 13.87
N SER A 262 10.01 -15.54 14.38
CA SER A 262 11.16 -14.83 13.78
C SER A 262 12.44 -15.68 13.79
N LEU A 263 12.70 -16.42 14.85
CA LEU A 263 13.86 -17.34 14.95
C LEU A 263 13.77 -18.51 13.97
N LEU A 264 12.57 -18.95 13.59
CA LEU A 264 12.38 -20.01 12.59
C LEU A 264 12.46 -19.49 11.16
N LYS A 265 12.24 -18.18 10.96
CA LYS A 265 12.16 -17.57 9.64
C LYS A 265 13.47 -17.70 8.87
N GLY A 266 13.38 -18.12 7.62
CA GLY A 266 14.55 -18.28 6.73
C GLY A 266 15.37 -19.53 6.99
N GLN A 267 14.98 -20.39 7.93
CA GLN A 267 15.59 -21.68 8.14
C GLN A 267 14.87 -22.78 7.33
N GLU A 268 15.60 -23.83 7.01
CA GLU A 268 15.07 -25.09 6.49
C GLU A 268 15.07 -26.15 7.59
N LYS A 269 14.22 -27.17 7.45
CA LYS A 269 14.19 -28.29 8.39
C LYS A 269 15.50 -29.12 8.33
N PRO A 270 16.03 -29.55 9.44
CA PRO A 270 15.57 -29.34 10.82
C PRO A 270 15.86 -27.91 11.29
N PHE A 271 14.86 -27.27 11.92
CA PHE A 271 15.06 -25.96 12.53
C PHE A 271 15.98 -26.06 13.74
N ARG A 272 16.91 -25.13 13.86
CA ARG A 272 17.90 -25.09 14.96
C ARG A 272 17.76 -23.79 15.74
N LEU A 273 17.43 -23.91 17.00
CA LEU A 273 17.39 -22.79 17.92
C LEU A 273 18.50 -22.92 18.94
N GLU A 274 19.31 -21.89 19.05
CA GLU A 274 20.35 -21.85 20.10
C GLU A 274 19.72 -21.86 21.48
N ALA A 275 20.44 -22.44 22.44
CA ALA A 275 20.06 -22.37 23.84
C ALA A 275 20.25 -20.94 24.35
N VAL A 276 19.17 -20.20 24.54
CA VAL A 276 19.18 -18.77 24.87
C VAL A 276 18.08 -18.42 25.88
N SER A 277 18.35 -17.42 26.71
CA SER A 277 17.34 -16.73 27.52
C SER A 277 17.16 -15.32 26.98
N ILE A 278 15.96 -15.00 26.52
CA ILE A 278 15.56 -13.71 25.96
C ILE A 278 14.62 -13.02 26.93
N ARG A 279 14.82 -11.71 27.12
CA ARG A 279 13.88 -10.83 27.81
C ARG A 279 13.61 -9.64 26.93
N ASP A 280 12.33 -9.32 26.74
CA ASP A 280 11.96 -8.26 25.84
C ASP A 280 10.66 -7.56 26.25
N TYR A 281 10.57 -6.30 25.93
CA TYR A 281 9.41 -5.44 26.11
C TYR A 281 9.54 -4.20 25.22
N PRO A 282 8.45 -3.58 24.77
CA PRO A 282 8.51 -2.41 23.92
C PRO A 282 8.95 -1.15 24.69
N ASP A 283 9.71 -0.26 24.04
CA ASP A 283 10.03 1.08 24.54
C ASP A 283 8.83 2.02 24.46
N LEU A 284 7.99 1.83 23.43
CA LEU A 284 6.85 2.70 23.14
C LEU A 284 5.54 1.92 23.33
N PRO A 285 4.62 2.43 24.14
CA PRO A 285 3.31 1.78 24.36
C PRO A 285 2.41 1.86 23.12
N TYR A 286 2.62 2.85 22.25
CA TYR A 286 1.88 2.99 20.99
C TYR A 286 2.80 2.68 19.82
N ARG A 287 2.47 1.64 19.06
CA ARG A 287 3.16 1.23 17.84
C ARG A 287 2.12 0.95 16.77
N GLY A 288 1.76 2.01 16.04
CA GLY A 288 0.62 2.01 15.13
C GLY A 288 1.00 2.07 13.66
N GLN A 289 0.15 1.46 12.84
CA GLN A 289 0.11 1.63 11.40
C GLN A 289 -1.24 2.23 11.03
N MET A 290 -1.24 3.30 10.22
CA MET A 290 -2.45 3.86 9.64
C MET A 290 -2.65 3.29 8.24
N LEU A 291 -3.90 2.93 7.92
CA LEU A 291 -4.34 2.55 6.58
C LEU A 291 -5.59 3.32 6.22
N ASP A 292 -5.50 4.09 5.15
CA ASP A 292 -6.62 4.82 4.58
C ASP A 292 -7.22 4.03 3.41
N ILE A 293 -8.44 3.55 3.60
CA ILE A 293 -9.22 2.85 2.56
C ILE A 293 -10.35 3.70 2.00
N ALA A 294 -10.54 4.91 2.53
CA ALA A 294 -11.51 5.86 1.99
C ALA A 294 -11.02 6.38 0.63
N ARG A 295 -9.75 6.80 0.55
CA ARG A 295 -9.12 7.31 -0.68
C ARG A 295 -8.60 6.20 -1.59
N ASN A 296 -8.14 5.10 -1.04
CA ASN A 296 -7.67 3.96 -1.83
C ASN A 296 -8.15 2.66 -1.20
N PHE A 297 -9.12 2.03 -1.83
CA PHE A 297 -9.79 0.84 -1.29
C PHE A 297 -8.82 -0.35 -1.14
N THR A 298 -8.99 -1.07 -0.04
CA THR A 298 -8.27 -2.30 0.23
C THR A 298 -9.25 -3.40 0.59
N THR A 299 -9.13 -4.57 -0.04
CA THR A 299 -10.01 -5.71 0.25
C THR A 299 -9.78 -6.26 1.67
N ALA A 300 -10.80 -6.91 2.23
CA ALA A 300 -10.68 -7.55 3.54
C ALA A 300 -9.53 -8.56 3.62
N ASP A 301 -9.25 -9.28 2.51
CA ASP A 301 -8.14 -10.25 2.49
C ASP A 301 -6.77 -9.57 2.47
N GLN A 302 -6.63 -8.43 1.78
CA GLN A 302 -5.41 -7.62 1.83
C GLN A 302 -5.23 -7.01 3.22
N LEU A 303 -6.31 -6.52 3.83
CA LEU A 303 -6.27 -5.99 5.20
C LEU A 303 -5.85 -7.05 6.22
N LYS A 304 -6.37 -8.27 6.13
CA LYS A 304 -5.94 -9.40 7.00
C LYS A 304 -4.46 -9.68 6.85
N LYS A 305 -3.92 -9.70 5.60
CA LYS A 305 -2.48 -9.85 5.35
C LYS A 305 -1.65 -8.73 5.97
N LEU A 306 -2.16 -7.49 5.91
CA LEU A 306 -1.50 -6.35 6.56
C LEU A 306 -1.48 -6.54 8.09
N ILE A 307 -2.60 -6.94 8.69
CA ILE A 307 -2.69 -7.21 10.14
C ILE A 307 -1.68 -8.30 10.54
N ASP A 308 -1.61 -9.40 9.79
CA ASP A 308 -0.60 -10.45 10.02
C ASP A 308 0.82 -9.90 9.93
N ALA A 309 1.10 -9.06 8.93
CA ALA A 309 2.43 -8.48 8.75
C ALA A 309 2.80 -7.54 9.91
N ILE A 310 1.94 -6.56 10.25
CA ILE A 310 2.24 -5.60 11.32
C ILE A 310 2.34 -6.27 12.68
N SER A 311 1.53 -7.29 12.93
CA SER A 311 1.58 -8.06 14.18
C SER A 311 2.89 -8.84 14.33
N SER A 312 3.45 -9.35 13.22
CA SER A 312 4.76 -10.02 13.23
C SER A 312 5.91 -9.08 13.63
N TYR A 313 5.73 -7.77 13.44
CA TYR A 313 6.64 -6.72 13.91
C TYR A 313 6.26 -6.17 15.29
N LYS A 314 5.36 -6.84 16.01
CA LYS A 314 4.88 -6.46 17.35
C LYS A 314 4.23 -5.06 17.39
N LEU A 315 3.65 -4.58 16.27
CA LEU A 315 2.80 -3.41 16.30
C LEU A 315 1.48 -3.77 16.98
N ASN A 316 0.91 -2.84 17.75
CA ASN A 316 -0.27 -3.11 18.59
C ASN A 316 -1.50 -2.25 18.24
N VAL A 317 -1.39 -1.34 17.28
CA VAL A 317 -2.49 -0.47 16.87
C VAL A 317 -2.62 -0.44 15.36
N LEU A 318 -3.81 -0.71 14.85
CA LEU A 318 -4.21 -0.38 13.49
C LEU A 318 -5.13 0.85 13.54
N HIS A 319 -4.63 2.00 13.04
CA HIS A 319 -5.46 3.17 12.80
C HIS A 319 -6.15 2.99 11.44
N PHE A 320 -7.38 2.52 11.47
CA PHE A 320 -8.14 2.19 10.28
C PHE A 320 -9.04 3.34 9.87
N HIS A 321 -8.63 4.08 8.82
CA HIS A 321 -9.34 5.21 8.28
C HIS A 321 -10.24 4.75 7.13
N PHE A 322 -11.53 4.60 7.39
CA PHE A 322 -12.48 4.00 6.45
C PHE A 322 -13.62 4.92 5.98
N SER A 323 -13.57 6.19 6.34
CA SER A 323 -14.55 7.20 5.89
C SER A 323 -13.89 8.56 5.71
N ASP A 324 -14.11 9.16 4.55
CA ASP A 324 -13.68 10.52 4.20
C ASP A 324 -14.54 11.02 3.04
N ASP A 325 -14.29 12.25 2.54
CA ASP A 325 -15.01 12.86 1.42
C ASP A 325 -14.92 12.07 0.11
N GLU A 326 -13.84 11.30 -0.09
CA GLU A 326 -13.72 10.44 -1.27
C GLU A 326 -14.33 9.06 -1.11
N GLY A 327 -14.77 8.63 0.04
CA GLY A 327 -15.42 7.34 0.18
C GLY A 327 -15.79 6.95 1.60
N TRP A 328 -16.92 6.27 1.73
CA TRP A 328 -17.40 5.72 2.97
C TRP A 328 -17.41 4.18 2.90
N ARG A 329 -16.71 3.48 3.82
CA ARG A 329 -16.52 2.03 3.77
C ARG A 329 -17.16 1.27 4.93
N LEU A 330 -17.93 1.96 5.79
CA LEU A 330 -18.60 1.35 6.92
C LEU A 330 -20.11 1.26 6.66
N GLN A 331 -20.64 0.04 6.60
CA GLN A 331 -22.06 -0.18 6.52
C GLN A 331 -22.73 0.11 7.87
N ILE A 332 -23.70 1.00 7.89
CA ILE A 332 -24.50 1.35 9.07
C ILE A 332 -25.96 0.98 8.79
N PRO A 333 -26.58 0.09 9.59
CA PRO A 333 -27.99 -0.24 9.42
C PRO A 333 -28.89 0.99 9.50
N GLY A 334 -29.75 1.17 8.48
CA GLY A 334 -30.65 2.32 8.34
C GLY A 334 -30.02 3.53 7.65
N LEU A 335 -28.77 3.44 7.18
CA LEU A 335 -28.04 4.45 6.40
C LEU A 335 -27.35 3.80 5.20
N GLU A 336 -28.11 3.04 4.43
CA GLU A 336 -27.59 2.22 3.33
C GLU A 336 -26.93 3.05 2.22
N GLU A 337 -27.36 4.32 2.04
CA GLU A 337 -26.78 5.23 1.04
C GLU A 337 -25.32 5.56 1.31
N LEU A 338 -24.86 5.49 2.56
CA LEU A 338 -23.45 5.69 2.89
C LEU A 338 -22.55 4.72 2.16
N THR A 339 -23.00 3.49 1.92
CA THR A 339 -22.22 2.48 1.19
C THR A 339 -22.71 2.19 -0.21
N SER A 340 -24.02 2.36 -0.50
CA SER A 340 -24.53 2.13 -1.85
C SER A 340 -24.20 3.29 -2.80
N VAL A 341 -24.03 4.50 -2.30
CA VAL A 341 -23.64 5.70 -3.04
C VAL A 341 -22.26 6.18 -2.57
N GLY A 342 -22.09 6.45 -1.29
CA GLY A 342 -20.88 7.05 -0.75
C GLY A 342 -19.61 6.18 -0.84
N ALA A 343 -19.74 4.87 -1.09
CA ALA A 343 -18.59 3.99 -1.35
C ALA A 343 -18.18 3.93 -2.83
N ARG A 344 -18.92 4.58 -3.70
CA ARG A 344 -18.68 4.53 -5.15
C ARG A 344 -18.01 5.78 -5.62
N ARG A 345 -17.29 5.64 -6.74
CA ARG A 345 -16.57 6.72 -7.39
C ARG A 345 -16.68 6.58 -8.89
N GLY A 346 -16.47 7.67 -9.57
CA GLY A 346 -16.51 7.71 -11.01
C GLY A 346 -17.60 8.61 -11.55
N HIS A 347 -17.81 8.55 -12.85
CA HIS A 347 -18.75 9.41 -13.57
C HIS A 347 -19.23 8.71 -14.83
N THR A 348 -20.39 9.13 -15.31
CA THR A 348 -20.87 8.74 -16.63
C THR A 348 -20.19 9.57 -17.72
N THR A 349 -20.06 9.02 -18.90
CA THR A 349 -19.39 9.70 -20.04
C THR A 349 -20.17 10.89 -20.57
N ASP A 350 -21.43 11.06 -20.21
CA ASP A 350 -22.26 12.25 -20.48
C ASP A 350 -22.14 13.31 -19.36
N GLU A 351 -21.35 13.04 -18.33
CA GLU A 351 -21.09 13.92 -17.19
C GLU A 351 -22.34 14.26 -16.34
N LEU A 352 -23.45 13.53 -16.53
CA LEU A 352 -24.69 13.77 -15.77
C LEU A 352 -24.61 13.22 -14.35
N GLU A 353 -23.93 12.07 -14.16
CA GLU A 353 -23.63 11.51 -12.86
C GLU A 353 -22.11 11.61 -12.63
N CYS A 354 -21.72 12.50 -11.76
CA CYS A 354 -20.30 12.76 -11.46
C CYS A 354 -20.09 12.64 -9.96
N LEU A 355 -19.74 11.43 -9.51
CA LEU A 355 -19.23 11.17 -8.18
C LEU A 355 -17.75 11.62 -8.12
N TYR A 356 -17.27 11.89 -6.94
CA TYR A 356 -15.86 12.26 -6.76
C TYR A 356 -14.97 11.16 -7.35
N PRO A 357 -14.18 11.40 -8.41
CA PRO A 357 -13.36 10.34 -9.00
C PRO A 357 -12.23 9.96 -8.04
N GLY A 358 -11.93 8.65 -8.00
CA GLY A 358 -10.76 8.15 -7.31
C GLY A 358 -9.47 8.53 -8.01
N TYR A 359 -8.35 8.23 -7.39
CA TYR A 359 -7.02 8.46 -7.97
C TYR A 359 -6.78 7.65 -9.24
N ASP A 360 -7.49 6.56 -9.44
CA ASP A 360 -7.43 5.69 -10.61
C ASP A 360 -8.38 6.10 -11.76
N GLY A 361 -9.14 7.19 -11.57
CA GLY A 361 -9.94 7.81 -12.62
C GLY A 361 -10.94 6.89 -13.28
N ASN A 362 -11.96 6.45 -12.58
CA ASN A 362 -12.99 5.62 -13.18
C ASN A 362 -14.09 6.43 -13.88
N TYR A 363 -14.46 5.99 -15.05
CA TYR A 363 -15.53 6.54 -15.88
C TYR A 363 -16.89 5.83 -15.70
N ASP A 364 -16.96 4.80 -14.88
CA ASP A 364 -18.19 4.04 -14.64
C ASP A 364 -18.57 4.08 -13.16
N PRO A 365 -19.60 4.84 -12.77
CA PRO A 365 -20.04 4.92 -11.39
C PRO A 365 -20.62 3.61 -10.86
N SER A 366 -20.94 2.64 -11.74
CA SER A 366 -21.33 1.29 -11.32
C SER A 366 -20.14 0.40 -11.01
N ALA A 367 -18.98 0.69 -11.59
CA ALA A 367 -17.73 0.06 -11.23
C ALA A 367 -17.22 0.71 -9.97
N ALA A 368 -17.20 -0.02 -8.89
CA ALA A 368 -16.62 0.44 -7.65
C ALA A 368 -15.10 0.48 -7.78
N THR A 369 -14.57 1.55 -8.33
CA THR A 369 -13.15 1.71 -8.51
C THR A 369 -12.37 1.86 -7.25
N SER A 370 -12.99 2.38 -6.26
CA SER A 370 -12.39 2.44 -4.96
C SER A 370 -13.01 1.41 -4.03
N GLY A 371 -13.49 0.36 -4.62
CA GLY A 371 -13.87 -0.87 -3.99
C GLY A 371 -15.19 -0.88 -3.24
N ASN A 372 -15.80 -1.99 -3.32
CA ASN A 372 -16.88 -2.43 -2.45
C ASN A 372 -16.34 -3.35 -1.39
#